data_198572afde9a2bf5df80e3fe2abac773
#
_entry.id   198572afde9a2bf5df80e3fe2abac773
#
_cell.length_a   1.000
_cell.length_b   1.000
_cell.length_c   1.000
_cell.angle_alpha   90.00
_cell.angle_beta   90.00
_cell.angle_gamma   90.00
#
_symmetry.space_group_name_H-M   'P 1'
#
loop_
_entity.id
_entity.type
_entity.pdbx_description
1 polymer ?
#
loop_
_entity_poly.entity_id
_entity_poly.type
_entity_poly.pdbx_seq_one_letter_code
_entity_poly.pdbx_strand_id
1 'polypeptide(L)'
;MTKILLTLSLLLSGLVAAQENKYEPVANKAEYYALKYLPGKDYSDLKDWVLENQKKVLSKTDVYDNFEVVLFSPQFGSDLTAHDAVFLGLWPSATEMYKGMGYWIKNGGSQAAKIPVATVQAVDTWQWAISAPEGERDIGAVRFADCKMKEGVNSNQVFDAYKDFAIAAKKTGDNLGRKMIFPGPGATEGDYDYVYSLYARTVEELGSGADNYWQNINGSKEDQALNDLIESCSNYRIS
;
A
#
# COMPACT_ATOMS: atom_id res chain seq x y z
N MET A 1 -57.67 47.57 3.52
CA MET A 1 -57.58 46.16 4.00
C MET A 1 -56.62 45.42 3.11
N THR A 2 -55.34 45.38 3.50
CA THR A 2 -54.23 44.75 2.71
C THR A 2 -53.92 43.40 3.32
N LYS A 3 -54.18 42.30 2.57
CA LYS A 3 -53.85 40.92 3.00
C LYS A 3 -52.38 40.64 2.68
N ILE A 4 -51.55 40.41 3.70
CA ILE A 4 -50.19 39.96 3.59
C ILE A 4 -50.25 38.43 3.50
N LEU A 5 -49.84 37.88 2.34
CA LEU A 5 -49.57 36.42 2.18
C LEU A 5 -48.17 36.13 2.71
N LEU A 6 -48.08 35.38 3.81
CA LEU A 6 -46.85 34.82 4.29
C LEU A 6 -46.61 33.49 3.53
N THR A 7 -45.63 33.48 2.64
CA THR A 7 -45.10 32.24 2.03
C THR A 7 -44.10 31.60 2.98
N LEU A 8 -44.50 30.48 3.56
CA LEU A 8 -43.65 29.61 4.40
C LEU A 8 -42.78 28.78 3.51
N SER A 9 -41.49 29.17 3.32
CA SER A 9 -40.51 28.36 2.63
C SER A 9 -40.07 27.23 3.55
N LEU A 10 -40.53 26.02 3.31
CA LEU A 10 -39.95 24.80 3.91
C LEU A 10 -38.56 24.58 3.33
N LEU A 11 -37.52 24.94 4.08
CA LEU A 11 -36.15 24.45 3.88
C LEU A 11 -36.13 22.96 4.26
N LEU A 12 -36.25 22.07 3.27
CA LEU A 12 -35.86 20.70 3.40
C LEU A 12 -34.33 20.68 3.53
N SER A 13 -33.82 20.77 4.77
CA SER A 13 -32.47 20.40 5.11
C SER A 13 -32.39 18.88 4.93
N GLY A 14 -31.90 18.46 3.79
CA GLY A 14 -31.52 17.04 3.59
C GLY A 14 -30.46 16.70 4.63
N LEU A 15 -30.84 15.97 5.67
CA LEU A 15 -29.92 15.28 6.52
C LEU A 15 -29.22 14.22 5.63
N VAL A 16 -28.06 14.56 5.10
CA VAL A 16 -27.12 13.57 4.62
C VAL A 16 -26.68 12.83 5.90
N ALA A 17 -27.34 11.71 6.20
CA ALA A 17 -26.84 10.79 7.21
C ALA A 17 -25.44 10.39 6.76
N ALA A 18 -24.42 10.83 7.49
CA ALA A 18 -23.07 10.34 7.27
C ALA A 18 -23.14 8.81 7.41
N GLN A 19 -22.83 8.10 6.34
CA GLN A 19 -22.79 6.66 6.37
C GLN A 19 -21.70 6.26 7.37
N GLU A 20 -22.08 5.58 8.44
CA GLU A 20 -21.14 5.08 9.44
C GLU A 20 -20.26 4.03 8.77
N ASN A 21 -18.94 4.19 8.91
CA ASN A 21 -18.01 3.22 8.34
C ASN A 21 -18.14 1.89 9.10
N LYS A 22 -18.15 0.80 8.36
CA LYS A 22 -18.35 -0.55 8.88
C LYS A 22 -17.10 -1.11 9.56
N TYR A 23 -15.94 -0.71 9.07
CA TYR A 23 -14.65 -1.13 9.59
C TYR A 23 -13.74 0.08 9.84
N GLU A 24 -12.86 -0.06 10.84
CA GLU A 24 -11.83 0.93 11.11
C GLU A 24 -10.51 0.48 10.43
N PRO A 25 -9.90 1.36 9.62
CA PRO A 25 -8.60 1.06 9.01
C PRO A 25 -7.50 0.92 10.07
N VAL A 26 -6.72 -0.17 9.99
CA VAL A 26 -5.47 -0.30 10.76
C VAL A 26 -4.38 0.38 9.96
N ALA A 27 -3.97 1.57 10.43
CA ALA A 27 -2.95 2.37 9.78
C ALA A 27 -1.55 1.97 10.24
N ASN A 28 -0.64 1.79 9.29
CA ASN A 28 0.80 1.67 9.54
C ASN A 28 1.58 2.57 8.57
N LYS A 29 2.87 2.76 8.84
CA LYS A 29 3.76 3.55 8.01
C LYS A 29 4.63 2.64 7.15
N ALA A 30 4.97 3.12 5.96
CA ALA A 30 5.96 2.46 5.13
C ALA A 30 6.77 3.48 4.33
N GLU A 31 8.00 3.11 4.06
CA GLU A 31 8.91 3.85 3.20
C GLU A 31 9.29 2.97 2.01
N TYR A 32 9.13 3.53 0.80
CA TYR A 32 9.50 2.87 -0.44
C TYR A 32 10.67 3.62 -1.08
N TYR A 33 11.75 2.89 -1.37
CA TYR A 33 12.90 3.41 -2.09
C TYR A 33 13.02 2.68 -3.42
N ALA A 34 12.82 3.38 -4.53
CA ALA A 34 13.16 2.89 -5.86
C ALA A 34 14.67 3.07 -6.07
N LEU A 35 15.35 1.98 -6.44
CA LEU A 35 16.81 1.87 -6.40
C LEU A 35 17.38 1.48 -7.76
N LYS A 36 18.55 2.03 -8.09
CA LYS A 36 19.41 1.62 -9.20
C LYS A 36 20.71 1.02 -8.68
N TYR A 37 21.11 -0.15 -9.18
CA TYR A 37 22.42 -0.69 -8.83
C TYR A 37 23.56 0.21 -9.32
N LEU A 38 24.58 0.37 -8.49
CA LEU A 38 25.83 1.01 -8.91
C LEU A 38 26.56 0.12 -9.93
N PRO A 39 27.47 0.68 -10.75
CA PRO A 39 28.19 -0.12 -11.73
C PRO A 39 28.85 -1.38 -11.14
N GLY A 40 28.54 -2.54 -11.71
CA GLY A 40 29.03 -3.84 -11.28
C GLY A 40 28.38 -4.39 -10.01
N LYS A 41 27.29 -3.79 -9.56
CA LYS A 41 26.47 -4.24 -8.42
C LYS A 41 25.18 -4.88 -8.90
N ASP A 42 24.59 -5.76 -8.06
CA ASP A 42 23.37 -6.49 -8.34
C ASP A 42 22.51 -6.71 -7.07
N TYR A 43 21.46 -7.51 -7.22
CA TYR A 43 20.56 -7.86 -6.12
C TYR A 43 21.27 -8.55 -4.96
N SER A 44 22.28 -9.38 -5.23
CA SER A 44 23.03 -10.08 -4.18
C SER A 44 23.81 -9.09 -3.31
N ASP A 45 24.48 -8.11 -3.93
CA ASP A 45 25.18 -7.03 -3.21
C ASP A 45 24.22 -6.24 -2.30
N LEU A 46 23.01 -5.92 -2.81
CA LEU A 46 22.01 -5.19 -2.04
C LEU A 46 21.51 -6.02 -0.86
N LYS A 47 21.18 -7.30 -1.08
CA LYS A 47 20.74 -8.22 -0.03
C LYS A 47 21.81 -8.38 1.06
N ASP A 48 23.06 -8.59 0.66
CA ASP A 48 24.18 -8.73 1.60
C ASP A 48 24.39 -7.45 2.41
N TRP A 49 24.27 -6.30 1.76
CA TRP A 49 24.34 -5.02 2.47
C TRP A 49 23.20 -4.86 3.50
N VAL A 50 21.96 -5.23 3.15
CA VAL A 50 20.80 -5.17 4.07
C VAL A 50 21.05 -6.06 5.29
N LEU A 51 21.50 -7.30 5.09
CA LEU A 51 21.80 -8.23 6.17
C LEU A 51 22.97 -7.73 7.06
N GLU A 52 24.02 -7.17 6.46
CA GLU A 52 25.15 -6.59 7.19
C GLU A 52 24.71 -5.37 7.99
N ASN A 53 23.87 -4.49 7.41
CA ASN A 53 23.33 -3.32 8.08
C ASN A 53 22.44 -3.72 9.27
N GLN A 54 21.55 -4.70 9.10
CA GLN A 54 20.75 -5.25 10.18
C GLN A 54 21.63 -5.69 11.35
N LYS A 55 22.71 -6.43 11.08
CA LYS A 55 23.63 -6.93 12.09
C LYS A 55 24.46 -5.82 12.75
N LYS A 56 24.92 -4.83 11.98
CA LYS A 56 25.88 -3.82 12.46
C LYS A 56 25.25 -2.57 13.06
N VAL A 57 24.06 -2.20 12.62
CA VAL A 57 23.38 -0.96 13.00
C VAL A 57 22.05 -1.24 13.66
N LEU A 58 21.11 -1.90 12.95
CA LEU A 58 19.72 -2.00 13.41
C LEU A 58 19.60 -2.82 14.71
N SER A 59 20.33 -3.92 14.84
CA SER A 59 20.33 -4.77 16.04
C SER A 59 21.04 -4.15 17.27
N LYS A 60 21.54 -2.91 17.18
CA LYS A 60 22.21 -2.23 18.30
C LYS A 60 21.28 -1.35 19.11
N THR A 61 20.02 -1.34 18.79
CA THR A 61 18.98 -0.52 19.40
C THR A 61 17.63 -1.20 19.29
N ASP A 62 16.73 -0.93 20.22
CA ASP A 62 15.34 -1.36 20.24
C ASP A 62 14.44 -0.58 19.25
N VAL A 63 14.94 0.52 18.70
CA VAL A 63 14.20 1.37 17.77
C VAL A 63 13.72 0.62 16.54
N TYR A 64 14.39 -0.46 16.15
CA TYR A 64 14.06 -1.28 14.96
C TYR A 64 13.42 -2.63 15.28
N ASP A 65 13.02 -2.89 16.54
CA ASP A 65 12.47 -4.19 16.94
C ASP A 65 11.22 -4.61 16.17
N ASN A 66 10.42 -3.63 15.74
CA ASN A 66 9.20 -3.85 14.95
C ASN A 66 9.33 -3.37 13.48
N PHE A 67 10.55 -3.14 13.01
CA PHE A 67 10.84 -2.75 11.64
C PHE A 67 11.03 -3.98 10.77
N GLU A 68 10.28 -4.06 9.67
CA GLU A 68 10.40 -5.14 8.70
C GLU A 68 10.91 -4.59 7.36
N VAL A 69 11.77 -5.36 6.68
CA VAL A 69 12.32 -5.01 5.37
C VAL A 69 11.90 -6.04 4.34
N VAL A 70 11.43 -5.57 3.19
CA VAL A 70 11.19 -6.39 2.01
C VAL A 70 11.95 -5.80 0.83
N LEU A 71 12.61 -6.67 0.05
CA LEU A 71 13.26 -6.29 -1.21
C LEU A 71 12.47 -6.88 -2.37
N PHE A 72 12.12 -6.03 -3.33
CA PHE A 72 11.44 -6.44 -4.56
C PHE A 72 12.32 -6.20 -5.77
N SER A 73 12.15 -7.06 -6.80
CA SER A 73 12.67 -6.83 -8.14
C SER A 73 11.50 -6.68 -9.11
N PRO A 74 11.41 -5.59 -9.88
CA PRO A 74 10.34 -5.38 -10.85
C PRO A 74 10.31 -6.51 -11.90
N GLN A 75 9.12 -7.09 -12.13
CA GLN A 75 8.91 -8.18 -13.10
C GLN A 75 8.02 -7.72 -14.26
N PHE A 76 6.98 -6.94 -13.97
CA PHE A 76 6.06 -6.39 -14.95
C PHE A 76 5.74 -4.94 -14.63
N GLY A 77 5.73 -4.08 -15.64
CA GLY A 77 5.42 -2.66 -15.52
C GLY A 77 5.61 -1.95 -16.87
N SER A 78 5.17 -0.71 -16.95
CA SER A 78 5.28 0.09 -18.17
C SER A 78 6.73 0.49 -18.51
N ASP A 79 7.59 0.61 -17.49
CA ASP A 79 9.02 0.89 -17.64
C ASP A 79 9.82 0.10 -16.58
N LEU A 80 10.38 -1.04 -17.00
CA LEU A 80 11.25 -1.86 -16.16
C LEU A 80 12.68 -1.29 -16.06
N THR A 81 12.97 -0.22 -16.80
CA THR A 81 14.28 0.45 -16.72
C THR A 81 14.29 1.59 -15.71
N ALA A 82 13.14 1.99 -15.15
CA ALA A 82 13.06 3.09 -14.21
C ALA A 82 13.84 2.83 -12.92
N HIS A 83 13.83 1.59 -12.43
CA HIS A 83 14.58 1.16 -11.24
C HIS A 83 14.86 -0.35 -11.31
N ASP A 84 15.86 -0.81 -10.58
CA ASP A 84 16.31 -2.21 -10.59
C ASP A 84 15.76 -2.99 -9.39
N ALA A 85 15.51 -2.29 -8.27
CA ALA A 85 14.95 -2.87 -7.05
C ALA A 85 14.10 -1.84 -6.30
N VAL A 86 13.24 -2.34 -5.44
CA VAL A 86 12.51 -1.55 -4.45
C VAL A 86 12.85 -2.08 -3.05
N PHE A 87 13.31 -1.20 -2.18
CA PHE A 87 13.40 -1.45 -0.76
C PHE A 87 12.12 -0.93 -0.10
N LEU A 88 11.42 -1.78 0.62
CA LEU A 88 10.26 -1.45 1.42
C LEU A 88 10.60 -1.62 2.89
N GLY A 89 10.51 -0.53 3.65
CA GLY A 89 10.56 -0.55 5.11
C GLY A 89 9.16 -0.43 5.69
N LEU A 90 8.76 -1.34 6.56
CA LEU A 90 7.46 -1.36 7.23
C LEU A 90 7.61 -0.98 8.70
N TRP A 91 6.75 -0.08 9.17
CA TRP A 91 6.78 0.47 10.52
C TRP A 91 5.39 0.44 11.14
N PRO A 92 5.26 0.11 12.45
CA PRO A 92 3.96 0.15 13.13
C PRO A 92 3.36 1.55 13.19
N SER A 93 4.20 2.60 13.24
CA SER A 93 3.74 3.98 13.38
C SER A 93 4.72 5.00 12.79
N ALA A 94 4.24 6.22 12.55
CA ALA A 94 5.08 7.34 12.16
C ALA A 94 6.13 7.67 13.24
N THR A 95 5.76 7.58 14.51
CA THR A 95 6.69 7.86 15.62
C THR A 95 7.89 6.92 15.58
N GLU A 96 7.68 5.61 15.37
CA GLU A 96 8.75 4.63 15.27
C GLU A 96 9.59 4.84 14.01
N MET A 97 8.96 5.07 12.87
CA MET A 97 9.66 5.37 11.62
C MET A 97 10.61 6.58 11.76
N TYR A 98 10.12 7.70 12.29
CA TYR A 98 10.96 8.90 12.45
C TYR A 98 12.01 8.77 13.56
N LYS A 99 11.77 7.95 14.60
CA LYS A 99 12.83 7.57 15.55
C LYS A 99 13.93 6.74 14.87
N GLY A 100 13.53 5.76 14.05
CA GLY A 100 14.46 4.96 13.24
C GLY A 100 15.29 5.82 12.31
N MET A 101 14.67 6.73 11.57
CA MET A 101 15.37 7.70 10.72
C MET A 101 16.37 8.53 11.53
N GLY A 102 15.97 9.06 12.68
CA GLY A 102 16.86 9.84 13.55
C GLY A 102 18.06 9.03 14.06
N TYR A 103 17.84 7.75 14.39
CA TYR A 103 18.93 6.84 14.78
C TYR A 103 19.88 6.55 13.62
N TRP A 104 19.33 6.29 12.42
CA TRP A 104 20.11 6.05 11.20
C TRP A 104 21.00 7.24 10.84
N ILE A 105 20.47 8.45 10.88
CA ILE A 105 21.23 9.68 10.59
C ILE A 105 22.46 9.78 11.50
N LYS A 106 22.35 9.40 12.78
CA LYS A 106 23.44 9.49 13.75
C LYS A 106 24.45 8.34 13.63
N ASN A 107 23.98 7.12 13.32
CA ASN A 107 24.76 5.89 13.52
C ASN A 107 25.01 5.11 12.21
N GLY A 108 24.26 5.39 11.14
CA GLY A 108 24.29 4.65 9.89
C GLY A 108 25.44 5.00 8.94
N GLY A 109 26.20 6.06 9.20
CA GLY A 109 27.15 6.63 8.23
C GLY A 109 28.17 5.63 7.65
N SER A 110 28.70 4.71 8.46
CA SER A 110 29.63 3.69 7.98
C SER A 110 29.00 2.65 7.04
N GLN A 111 27.70 2.39 7.18
CA GLN A 111 26.94 1.52 6.29
C GLN A 111 26.41 2.31 5.08
N ALA A 112 25.97 3.54 5.27
CA ALA A 112 25.56 4.44 4.19
C ALA A 112 26.63 4.60 3.11
N ALA A 113 27.91 4.70 3.52
CA ALA A 113 29.06 4.78 2.60
C ALA A 113 29.30 3.51 1.75
N LYS A 114 28.64 2.40 2.07
CA LYS A 114 28.79 1.09 1.39
C LYS A 114 27.54 0.67 0.62
N ILE A 115 26.50 1.51 0.60
CA ILE A 115 25.27 1.23 -0.13
C ILE A 115 25.63 0.92 -1.60
N PRO A 116 25.21 -0.28 -2.13
CA PRO A 116 25.55 -0.68 -3.50
C PRO A 116 24.58 -0.12 -4.55
N VAL A 117 23.71 0.80 -4.15
CA VAL A 117 22.65 1.38 -4.98
C VAL A 117 22.61 2.90 -4.88
N ALA A 118 22.06 3.53 -5.91
CA ALA A 118 21.59 4.91 -5.88
C ALA A 118 20.06 4.93 -5.69
N THR A 119 19.57 5.80 -4.83
CA THR A 119 18.13 6.03 -4.67
C THR A 119 17.64 6.91 -5.82
N VAL A 120 16.66 6.39 -6.58
CA VAL A 120 15.99 7.14 -7.66
C VAL A 120 14.83 7.94 -7.09
N GLN A 121 14.07 7.33 -6.18
CA GLN A 121 12.93 7.95 -5.50
C GLN A 121 12.79 7.35 -4.11
N ALA A 122 12.35 8.16 -3.14
CA ALA A 122 11.96 7.71 -1.81
C ALA A 122 10.59 8.31 -1.47
N VAL A 123 9.64 7.46 -1.06
CA VAL A 123 8.26 7.87 -0.76
C VAL A 123 7.88 7.41 0.63
N ASP A 124 7.46 8.34 1.46
CA ASP A 124 6.80 8.08 2.73
C ASP A 124 5.31 7.81 2.48
N THR A 125 4.74 6.77 3.09
CA THR A 125 3.35 6.38 2.87
C THR A 125 2.62 6.04 4.16
N TRP A 126 1.30 6.26 4.18
CA TRP A 126 0.38 5.58 5.07
C TRP A 126 -0.21 4.36 4.38
N GLN A 127 -0.40 3.26 5.12
CA GLN A 127 -1.02 2.05 4.59
C GLN A 127 -2.18 1.63 5.48
N TRP A 128 -3.31 1.28 4.87
CA TRP A 128 -4.44 0.65 5.52
C TRP A 128 -4.52 -0.82 5.14
N ALA A 129 -4.35 -1.70 6.13
CA ALA A 129 -4.40 -3.14 5.91
C ALA A 129 -5.85 -3.62 5.77
N ILE A 130 -6.19 -4.18 4.60
CA ILE A 130 -7.51 -4.76 4.29
C ILE A 130 -7.54 -6.23 4.70
N SER A 131 -6.59 -7.02 4.20
CA SER A 131 -6.43 -8.43 4.52
C SER A 131 -4.95 -8.81 4.58
N ALA A 132 -4.65 -9.94 5.21
CA ALA A 132 -3.32 -10.54 5.22
C ALA A 132 -3.41 -12.03 4.87
N PRO A 133 -2.41 -12.61 4.19
CA PRO A 133 -2.31 -14.05 4.00
C PRO A 133 -2.25 -14.78 5.35
N GLU A 134 -2.82 -15.98 5.42
CA GLU A 134 -2.64 -16.88 6.56
C GLU A 134 -1.29 -17.59 6.44
N GLY A 135 -0.66 -17.91 7.58
CA GLY A 135 0.60 -18.60 7.67
C GLY A 135 1.78 -17.68 7.97
N GLU A 136 2.99 -18.10 7.59
CA GLU A 136 4.21 -17.34 7.83
C GLU A 136 4.20 -15.99 7.09
N ARG A 137 4.86 -14.99 7.68
CA ARG A 137 4.91 -13.62 7.15
C ARG A 137 6.00 -13.49 6.07
N ASP A 138 5.80 -14.17 4.93
CA ASP A 138 6.62 -13.96 3.75
C ASP A 138 5.84 -13.17 2.70
N ILE A 139 6.53 -12.30 1.98
CA ILE A 139 6.01 -11.63 0.79
C ILE A 139 6.88 -12.07 -0.38
N GLY A 140 6.34 -12.97 -1.20
CA GLY A 140 7.03 -13.52 -2.37
C GLY A 140 6.69 -12.78 -3.65
N ALA A 141 5.53 -12.11 -3.71
CA ALA A 141 5.12 -11.31 -4.85
C ALA A 141 4.11 -10.23 -4.45
N VAL A 142 4.14 -9.10 -5.14
CA VAL A 142 3.18 -8.01 -4.95
C VAL A 142 2.77 -7.41 -6.30
N ARG A 143 1.49 -7.13 -6.46
CA ARG A 143 0.93 -6.33 -7.54
C ARG A 143 0.47 -4.99 -6.98
N PHE A 144 0.84 -3.91 -7.65
CA PHE A 144 0.36 -2.57 -7.36
C PHE A 144 -0.51 -2.05 -8.50
N ALA A 145 -1.43 -1.15 -8.18
CA ALA A 145 -2.20 -0.37 -9.13
C ALA A 145 -2.48 1.01 -8.56
N ASP A 146 -2.42 2.04 -9.38
CA ASP A 146 -2.78 3.40 -9.01
C ASP A 146 -4.28 3.57 -9.24
N CYS A 147 -5.04 3.85 -8.18
CA CYS A 147 -6.50 3.82 -8.20
C CYS A 147 -7.09 5.19 -7.87
N LYS A 148 -8.20 5.53 -8.57
CA LYS A 148 -8.96 6.75 -8.40
C LYS A 148 -10.38 6.42 -7.94
N MET A 149 -10.86 7.13 -6.94
CA MET A 149 -12.21 7.01 -6.43
C MET A 149 -13.19 7.82 -7.28
N LYS A 150 -14.45 7.40 -7.36
CA LYS A 150 -15.50 8.20 -7.98
C LYS A 150 -15.76 9.47 -7.19
N GLU A 151 -16.24 10.50 -7.86
CA GLU A 151 -16.60 11.77 -7.23
C GLU A 151 -17.58 11.56 -6.07
N GLY A 152 -17.30 12.20 -4.94
CA GLY A 152 -18.10 12.10 -3.71
C GLY A 152 -17.88 10.85 -2.87
N VAL A 153 -17.04 9.93 -3.32
CA VAL A 153 -16.63 8.74 -2.54
C VAL A 153 -15.41 9.08 -1.67
N ASN A 154 -15.39 8.57 -0.44
CA ASN A 154 -14.26 8.73 0.47
C ASN A 154 -13.51 7.40 0.70
N SER A 155 -12.28 7.51 1.22
CA SER A 155 -11.40 6.35 1.43
C SER A 155 -11.98 5.30 2.38
N ASN A 156 -12.78 5.69 3.38
CA ASN A 156 -13.39 4.75 4.31
C ASN A 156 -14.47 3.90 3.64
N GLN A 157 -15.26 4.48 2.74
CA GLN A 157 -16.26 3.73 1.97
C GLN A 157 -15.59 2.68 1.07
N VAL A 158 -14.49 3.06 0.41
CA VAL A 158 -13.70 2.13 -0.42
C VAL A 158 -13.06 1.05 0.45
N PHE A 159 -12.54 1.41 1.62
CA PHE A 159 -11.96 0.46 2.56
C PHE A 159 -13.00 -0.57 3.04
N ASP A 160 -14.20 -0.13 3.40
CA ASP A 160 -15.30 -1.01 3.84
C ASP A 160 -15.69 -1.99 2.72
N ALA A 161 -15.81 -1.51 1.48
CA ALA A 161 -16.11 -2.36 0.32
C ALA A 161 -14.97 -3.37 0.05
N TYR A 162 -13.69 -2.95 0.16
CA TYR A 162 -12.57 -3.87 0.07
C TYR A 162 -12.58 -4.93 1.18
N LYS A 163 -12.98 -4.58 2.40
CA LYS A 163 -13.09 -5.56 3.51
C LYS A 163 -14.17 -6.58 3.20
N ASP A 164 -15.35 -6.16 2.74
CA ASP A 164 -16.42 -7.07 2.34
C ASP A 164 -15.98 -7.98 1.18
N PHE A 165 -15.33 -7.41 0.17
CA PHE A 165 -14.73 -8.14 -0.94
C PHE A 165 -13.71 -9.19 -0.46
N ALA A 166 -12.77 -8.80 0.41
CA ALA A 166 -11.75 -9.72 0.93
C ALA A 166 -12.36 -10.87 1.75
N ILE A 167 -13.42 -10.59 2.53
CA ILE A 167 -14.15 -11.61 3.27
C ILE A 167 -14.85 -12.59 2.33
N ALA A 168 -15.46 -12.10 1.24
CA ALA A 168 -16.09 -12.94 0.23
C ALA A 168 -15.06 -13.78 -0.53
N ALA A 169 -13.96 -13.17 -0.96
CA ALA A 169 -12.86 -13.83 -1.65
C ALA A 169 -12.25 -14.96 -0.82
N LYS A 170 -12.06 -14.73 0.49
CA LYS A 170 -11.52 -15.76 1.39
C LYS A 170 -12.38 -17.02 1.43
N LYS A 171 -13.71 -16.91 1.29
CA LYS A 171 -14.64 -18.07 1.26
C LYS A 171 -14.44 -18.93 0.02
N THR A 172 -13.85 -18.42 -1.04
CA THR A 172 -13.54 -19.15 -2.27
C THR A 172 -12.10 -19.69 -2.30
N GLY A 173 -11.34 -19.54 -1.20
CA GLY A 173 -9.96 -20.02 -1.10
C GLY A 173 -8.91 -18.96 -1.40
N ASP A 174 -9.28 -17.69 -1.57
CA ASP A 174 -8.31 -16.60 -1.70
C ASP A 174 -7.53 -16.40 -0.40
N ASN A 175 -6.21 -16.43 -0.48
CA ASN A 175 -5.27 -16.20 0.64
C ASN A 175 -4.36 -15.00 0.38
N LEU A 176 -4.86 -13.98 -0.32
CA LEU A 176 -4.07 -12.80 -0.67
C LEU A 176 -4.22 -11.69 0.37
N GLY A 177 -3.10 -11.02 0.62
CA GLY A 177 -3.08 -9.78 1.38
C GLY A 177 -3.42 -8.57 0.50
N ARG A 178 -4.07 -7.57 1.09
CA ARG A 178 -4.51 -6.34 0.40
C ARG A 178 -4.27 -5.14 1.26
N LYS A 179 -3.85 -4.04 0.63
CA LYS A 179 -3.71 -2.74 1.31
C LYS A 179 -4.15 -1.60 0.40
N MET A 180 -4.67 -0.54 1.01
CA MET A 180 -4.71 0.79 0.42
C MET A 180 -3.48 1.56 0.91
N ILE A 181 -2.72 2.15 0.00
CA ILE A 181 -1.48 2.88 0.27
C ILE A 181 -1.70 4.33 -0.15
N PHE A 182 -1.51 5.25 0.78
CA PHE A 182 -1.65 6.70 0.56
C PHE A 182 -0.27 7.32 0.50
N PRO A 183 0.24 7.66 -0.70
CA PRO A 183 1.53 8.31 -0.85
C PRO A 183 1.55 9.68 -0.20
N GLY A 184 2.68 9.99 0.44
CA GLY A 184 2.97 11.25 1.10
C GLY A 184 4.24 11.92 0.53
N PRO A 185 5.10 12.49 1.39
CA PRO A 185 6.32 13.12 0.94
C PRO A 185 7.17 12.22 0.03
N GLY A 186 7.64 12.80 -1.09
CA GLY A 186 8.43 12.09 -2.11
C GLY A 186 7.62 11.41 -3.21
N ALA A 187 6.29 11.39 -3.11
CA ALA A 187 5.45 10.89 -4.19
C ALA A 187 5.53 11.79 -5.42
N THR A 188 5.45 11.17 -6.60
CA THR A 188 5.20 11.91 -7.84
C THR A 188 3.74 12.30 -7.93
N GLU A 189 3.47 13.46 -8.51
CA GLU A 189 2.11 13.85 -8.85
C GLU A 189 1.51 12.86 -9.85
N GLY A 190 0.25 12.48 -9.65
CA GLY A 190 -0.48 11.56 -10.49
C GLY A 190 -1.99 11.72 -10.31
N ASP A 191 -2.77 11.31 -11.29
CA ASP A 191 -4.24 11.33 -11.23
C ASP A 191 -4.76 10.04 -10.56
N TYR A 192 -4.44 9.88 -9.27
CA TYR A 192 -4.92 8.78 -8.43
C TYR A 192 -5.03 9.23 -6.98
N ASP A 193 -5.91 8.58 -6.21
CA ASP A 193 -6.15 8.89 -4.81
C ASP A 193 -5.36 7.96 -3.86
N TYR A 194 -5.10 6.72 -4.29
CA TYR A 194 -4.35 5.73 -3.53
C TYR A 194 -3.72 4.69 -4.45
N VAL A 195 -2.71 4.00 -3.94
CA VAL A 195 -2.16 2.81 -4.58
C VAL A 195 -2.77 1.57 -3.91
N TYR A 196 -3.42 0.72 -4.70
CA TYR A 196 -3.85 -0.59 -4.23
C TYR A 196 -2.69 -1.58 -4.32
N SER A 197 -2.46 -2.36 -3.27
CA SER A 197 -1.52 -3.49 -3.31
C SER A 197 -2.22 -4.80 -3.03
N LEU A 198 -1.90 -5.80 -3.84
CA LEU A 198 -2.30 -7.20 -3.71
C LEU A 198 -1.02 -8.02 -3.58
N TYR A 199 -0.82 -8.73 -2.45
CA TYR A 199 0.41 -9.45 -2.19
C TYR A 199 0.15 -10.90 -1.76
N ALA A 200 1.09 -11.76 -2.07
CA ALA A 200 1.06 -13.18 -1.78
C ALA A 200 2.39 -13.63 -1.14
N ARG A 201 2.39 -14.77 -0.46
CA ARG A 201 3.61 -15.36 0.11
C ARG A 201 4.52 -15.96 -0.97
N THR A 202 3.93 -16.43 -2.07
CA THR A 202 4.66 -16.94 -3.22
C THR A 202 4.10 -16.38 -4.53
N VAL A 203 4.89 -16.46 -5.60
CA VAL A 203 4.47 -16.05 -6.94
C VAL A 203 3.29 -16.89 -7.43
N GLU A 204 3.29 -18.19 -7.09
CA GLU A 204 2.24 -19.14 -7.45
C GLU A 204 0.91 -18.79 -6.76
N GLU A 205 0.94 -18.36 -5.49
CA GLU A 205 -0.26 -17.89 -4.79
C GLU A 205 -0.85 -16.64 -5.44
N LEU A 206 -0.01 -15.73 -5.94
CA LEU A 206 -0.50 -14.55 -6.67
C LEU A 206 -1.22 -14.95 -7.96
N GLY A 207 -0.67 -15.94 -8.70
CA GLY A 207 -1.30 -16.52 -9.88
C GLY A 207 -2.62 -17.22 -9.57
N SER A 208 -2.61 -18.11 -8.57
CA SER A 208 -3.83 -18.82 -8.14
C SER A 208 -4.94 -17.87 -7.69
N GLY A 209 -4.59 -16.78 -7.02
CA GLY A 209 -5.54 -15.75 -6.63
C GLY A 209 -6.15 -15.01 -7.83
N ALA A 210 -5.37 -14.78 -8.89
CA ALA A 210 -5.88 -14.21 -10.14
C ALA A 210 -6.88 -15.15 -10.83
N ASP A 211 -6.58 -16.45 -10.92
CA ASP A 211 -7.48 -17.46 -11.46
C ASP A 211 -8.76 -17.55 -10.63
N ASN A 212 -8.64 -17.58 -9.31
CA ASN A 212 -9.79 -17.61 -8.38
C ASN A 212 -10.69 -16.38 -8.53
N TYR A 213 -10.11 -15.20 -8.74
CA TYR A 213 -10.88 -13.98 -8.98
C TYR A 213 -11.80 -14.16 -10.21
N TRP A 214 -11.25 -14.56 -11.33
CA TRP A 214 -12.03 -14.70 -12.58
C TRP A 214 -13.05 -15.83 -12.54
N GLN A 215 -12.76 -16.91 -11.82
CA GLN A 215 -13.63 -18.08 -11.76
C GLN A 215 -14.77 -17.93 -10.74
N ASN A 216 -14.53 -17.25 -9.61
CA ASN A 216 -15.41 -17.35 -8.45
C ASN A 216 -15.85 -15.99 -7.87
N ILE A 217 -15.16 -14.88 -8.19
CA ILE A 217 -15.38 -13.60 -7.51
C ILE A 217 -15.85 -12.53 -8.47
N ASN A 218 -15.29 -12.49 -9.68
CA ASN A 218 -15.62 -11.49 -10.69
C ASN A 218 -17.14 -11.43 -10.96
N GLY A 219 -17.71 -10.23 -10.83
CA GLY A 219 -19.15 -10.02 -10.97
C GLY A 219 -19.99 -10.43 -9.76
N SER A 220 -19.39 -10.88 -8.65
CA SER A 220 -20.11 -11.07 -7.39
C SER A 220 -20.68 -9.75 -6.86
N LYS A 221 -21.60 -9.84 -5.91
CA LYS A 221 -22.18 -8.65 -5.27
C LYS A 221 -21.13 -7.74 -4.66
N GLU A 222 -20.15 -8.32 -3.98
CA GLU A 222 -19.08 -7.60 -3.31
C GLU A 222 -18.09 -6.98 -4.32
N ASP A 223 -17.81 -7.67 -5.42
CA ASP A 223 -17.00 -7.15 -6.51
C ASP A 223 -17.67 -5.95 -7.19
N GLN A 224 -18.97 -6.07 -7.49
CA GLN A 224 -19.74 -4.97 -8.06
C GLN A 224 -19.82 -3.77 -7.11
N ALA A 225 -20.09 -4.00 -5.82
CA ALA A 225 -20.15 -2.93 -4.82
C ALA A 225 -18.83 -2.17 -4.69
N LEU A 226 -17.68 -2.86 -4.78
CA LEU A 226 -16.37 -2.23 -4.79
C LEU A 226 -16.15 -1.44 -6.08
N ASN A 227 -16.44 -2.01 -7.25
CA ASN A 227 -16.29 -1.37 -8.55
C ASN A 227 -17.20 -0.14 -8.72
N ASP A 228 -18.33 -0.10 -8.01
CA ASP A 228 -19.22 1.05 -8.00
C ASP A 228 -18.61 2.28 -7.30
N LEU A 229 -17.59 2.12 -6.47
CA LEU A 229 -16.89 3.18 -5.76
C LEU A 229 -15.61 3.65 -6.45
N ILE A 230 -15.05 2.86 -7.36
CA ILE A 230 -13.77 3.12 -8.03
C ILE A 230 -14.04 3.64 -9.45
N GLU A 231 -13.44 4.79 -9.80
CA GLU A 231 -13.49 5.33 -11.15
C GLU A 231 -12.60 4.54 -12.09
N SER A 232 -11.34 4.32 -11.68
CA SER A 232 -10.36 3.57 -12.46
C SER A 232 -9.21 3.06 -11.59
N CYS A 233 -8.56 1.99 -12.04
CA CYS A 233 -7.23 1.61 -11.60
C CYS A 233 -6.34 1.43 -12.83
N SER A 234 -5.11 1.92 -12.78
CA SER A 234 -4.16 1.94 -13.88
C SER A 234 -2.75 1.63 -13.39
N ASN A 235 -1.77 1.74 -14.31
CA ASN A 235 -0.35 1.57 -13.98
C ASN A 235 -0.07 0.29 -13.16
N TYR A 236 -0.63 -0.84 -13.64
CA TYR A 236 -0.42 -2.13 -12.98
C TYR A 236 1.04 -2.56 -13.09
N ARG A 237 1.62 -2.97 -11.96
CA ARG A 237 3.02 -3.43 -11.87
C ARG A 237 3.15 -4.58 -10.87
N ILE A 238 4.06 -5.51 -11.15
CA ILE A 238 4.34 -6.70 -10.31
C ILE A 238 5.83 -6.71 -9.97
N SER A 239 6.13 -6.98 -8.71
CA SER A 239 7.49 -7.15 -8.18
C SER A 239 7.56 -8.38 -7.28
#